data_b63133ee1181f31b70e80632bc94ab9b
#
_entry.id   b63133ee1181f31b70e80632bc94ab9b
#
_cell.length_a   1.000
_cell.length_b   1.000
_cell.length_c   1.000
_cell.angle_alpha   90.00
_cell.angle_beta   90.00
_cell.angle_gamma   90.00
#
_symmetry.space_group_name_H-M   'P 1'
#
loop_
_entity.id
_entity.type
_entity.pdbx_description
1 polymer ?
#
loop_
_entity_poly.entity_id
_entity_poly.type
_entity_poly.pdbx_seq_one_letter_code
_entity_poly.pdbx_strand_id
1 'polypeptide(L)'
;TAPILISLHSFTPVLNGVSRTWEMGVLWDADRITAEVFMHELSKAGYLVGDNEPYSGKAPQDFTIDHHAEARDIPHVGIEVRQDLIHHADGVQKVAAVMHRFMKSLPARIEPTKLRGKQGGKTA
;
A
#
# COMPACT_ATOMS: atom_id res chain seq x y z
N THR A 1 -15.19 4.38 -14.52
CA THR A 1 -14.66 3.96 -13.23
C THR A 1 -13.26 4.52 -13.06
N ALA A 2 -13.00 5.16 -11.95
CA ALA A 2 -11.68 5.72 -11.67
C ALA A 2 -10.68 4.61 -11.40
N PRO A 3 -9.44 4.72 -11.89
CA PRO A 3 -8.40 3.73 -11.60
C PRO A 3 -7.93 3.86 -10.15
N ILE A 4 -7.35 2.79 -9.64
CA ILE A 4 -6.64 2.76 -8.36
C ILE A 4 -5.19 2.44 -8.67
N LEU A 5 -4.27 3.31 -8.24
CA LEU A 5 -2.85 3.11 -8.48
C LEU A 5 -2.21 2.39 -7.30
N ILE A 6 -1.58 1.26 -7.57
CA ILE A 6 -0.85 0.50 -6.56
C ILE A 6 0.61 0.43 -6.97
N SER A 7 1.48 0.98 -6.14
CA SER A 7 2.93 0.89 -6.32
C SER A 7 3.42 -0.29 -5.48
N LEU A 8 3.96 -1.31 -6.13
CA LEU A 8 4.37 -2.54 -5.46
C LEU A 8 5.88 -2.69 -5.47
N HIS A 9 6.47 -2.76 -4.29
CA HIS A 9 7.91 -2.87 -4.08
C HIS A 9 8.23 -4.00 -3.13
N SER A 10 9.50 -4.30 -2.97
CA SER A 10 9.99 -5.24 -1.95
C SER A 10 11.16 -4.63 -1.20
N PHE A 11 11.39 -5.09 0.01
CA PHE A 11 12.48 -4.59 0.85
C PHE A 11 13.23 -5.74 1.51
N THR A 12 14.51 -5.51 1.82
CA THR A 12 15.36 -6.51 2.46
C THR A 12 14.93 -6.74 3.92
N PRO A 13 14.94 -7.99 4.39
CA PRO A 13 14.60 -8.27 5.79
C PRO A 13 15.64 -7.74 6.80
N VAL A 14 16.87 -7.50 6.34
CA VAL A 14 17.94 -6.97 7.18
C VAL A 14 18.58 -5.79 6.46
N LEU A 15 18.70 -4.66 7.14
CA LEU A 15 19.37 -3.48 6.60
C LEU A 15 20.40 -2.98 7.61
N ASN A 16 21.67 -2.88 7.17
CA ASN A 16 22.77 -2.44 8.02
C ASN A 16 22.87 -3.22 9.33
N GLY A 17 22.68 -4.56 9.26
CA GLY A 17 22.74 -5.45 10.41
C GLY A 17 21.51 -5.43 11.31
N VAL A 18 20.49 -4.62 10.97
CA VAL A 18 19.25 -4.52 11.76
C VAL A 18 18.13 -5.27 11.08
N SER A 19 17.53 -6.21 11.80
CA SER A 19 16.36 -6.96 11.32
C SER A 19 15.13 -6.07 11.27
N ARG A 20 14.35 -6.22 10.20
CA ARG A 20 13.12 -5.49 9.99
C ARG A 20 11.93 -6.38 10.32
N THR A 21 11.16 -5.97 11.33
CA THR A 21 10.09 -6.79 11.89
C THR A 21 8.87 -6.88 10.98
N TRP A 22 8.54 -5.77 10.30
CA TRP A 22 7.35 -5.70 9.46
C TRP A 22 7.46 -6.64 8.27
N GLU A 23 6.39 -7.39 8.01
CA GLU A 23 6.32 -8.30 6.86
C GLU A 23 5.84 -7.59 5.60
N MET A 24 4.87 -6.72 5.78
CA MET A 24 4.30 -5.89 4.73
C MET A 24 4.28 -4.45 5.20
N GLY A 25 4.67 -3.52 4.34
CA GLY A 25 4.51 -2.10 4.60
C GLY A 25 3.41 -1.53 3.73
N VAL A 26 2.58 -0.68 4.31
CA VAL A 26 1.58 0.08 3.56
C VAL A 26 1.95 1.56 3.69
N LEU A 27 2.29 2.16 2.55
CA LEU A 27 2.80 3.52 2.49
C LEU A 27 1.72 4.46 1.95
N TRP A 28 1.48 5.53 2.67
CA TRP A 28 0.47 6.52 2.28
C TRP A 28 0.86 7.91 2.75
N ASP A 29 0.28 8.90 2.12
CA ASP A 29 0.38 10.30 2.55
C ASP A 29 -1.00 10.94 2.48
N ALA A 30 -1.50 11.23 1.28
CA ALA A 30 -2.79 11.89 1.11
C ALA A 30 -3.97 10.92 1.23
N ASP A 31 -3.81 9.68 0.75
CA ASP A 31 -4.92 8.72 0.66
C ASP A 31 -4.87 7.68 1.78
N ARG A 32 -5.38 8.07 2.94
CA ARG A 32 -5.51 7.16 4.07
C ARG A 32 -6.61 6.12 3.87
N ILE A 33 -7.65 6.45 3.12
CA ILE A 33 -8.79 5.55 2.91
C ILE A 33 -8.36 4.26 2.21
N THR A 34 -7.64 4.38 1.10
CA THR A 34 -7.12 3.23 0.37
C THR A 34 -6.13 2.46 1.24
N ALA A 35 -5.23 3.16 1.94
CA ALA A 35 -4.25 2.52 2.82
C ALA A 35 -4.91 1.69 3.91
N GLU A 36 -5.96 2.20 4.55
CA GLU A 36 -6.66 1.47 5.62
C GLU A 36 -7.28 0.17 5.11
N VAL A 37 -7.83 0.16 3.91
CA VAL A 37 -8.38 -1.06 3.30
C VAL A 37 -7.27 -2.10 3.14
N PHE A 38 -6.11 -1.70 2.62
CA PHE A 38 -4.98 -2.62 2.45
C PHE A 38 -4.44 -3.11 3.78
N MET A 39 -4.25 -2.21 4.76
CA MET A 39 -3.77 -2.62 6.08
C MET A 39 -4.69 -3.63 6.74
N HIS A 40 -5.99 -3.40 6.65
CA HIS A 40 -6.98 -4.31 7.22
C HIS A 40 -6.92 -5.69 6.58
N GLU A 41 -6.91 -5.76 5.24
CA GLU A 41 -6.95 -7.04 4.52
C GLU A 41 -5.66 -7.82 4.67
N LEU A 42 -4.51 -7.16 4.65
CA LEU A 42 -3.23 -7.83 4.83
C LEU A 42 -3.06 -8.34 6.26
N SER A 43 -3.49 -7.55 7.24
CA SER A 43 -3.47 -7.99 8.66
C SER A 43 -4.40 -9.17 8.88
N LYS A 44 -5.58 -9.14 8.30
CA LYS A 44 -6.55 -10.23 8.37
C LYS A 44 -6.00 -11.52 7.76
N ALA A 45 -5.16 -11.40 6.75
CA ALA A 45 -4.51 -12.54 6.10
C ALA A 45 -3.35 -13.12 6.93
N GLY A 46 -3.00 -12.48 8.06
CA GLY A 46 -1.99 -12.97 8.97
C GLY A 46 -0.63 -12.31 8.87
N TYR A 47 -0.47 -11.29 8.03
CA TYR A 47 0.80 -10.57 7.92
C TYR A 47 0.93 -9.51 9.01
N LEU A 48 2.16 -9.29 9.45
CA LEU A 48 2.50 -8.19 10.34
C LEU A 48 2.68 -6.93 9.48
N VAL A 49 1.70 -6.03 9.53
CA VAL A 49 1.61 -4.89 8.63
C VAL A 49 2.06 -3.61 9.31
N GLY A 50 2.98 -2.88 8.64
CA GLY A 50 3.45 -1.58 9.09
C GLY A 50 2.67 -0.45 8.42
N ASP A 51 2.20 0.49 9.23
CA ASP A 51 1.54 1.71 8.77
C ASP A 51 2.63 2.76 8.54
N ASN A 52 2.98 3.01 7.26
CA ASN A 52 4.13 3.84 6.90
C ASN A 52 5.44 3.32 7.52
N GLU A 53 5.58 2.00 7.57
CA GLU A 53 6.76 1.31 8.05
C GLU A 53 7.06 0.12 7.13
N PRO A 54 8.29 -0.20 6.78
CA PRO A 54 9.53 0.45 7.23
C PRO A 54 9.83 1.76 6.50
N TYR A 55 9.05 2.11 5.51
CA TYR A 55 9.16 3.39 4.78
C TYR A 55 7.83 4.12 4.86
N SER A 56 7.89 5.45 4.76
CA SER A 56 6.70 6.29 4.82
C SER A 56 6.38 6.90 3.46
N GLY A 57 5.10 6.87 3.07
CA GLY A 57 4.62 7.59 1.90
C GLY A 57 4.66 9.10 2.07
N LYS A 58 4.85 9.58 3.30
CA LYS A 58 5.01 11.01 3.60
C LYS A 58 6.40 11.53 3.24
N ALA A 59 7.38 10.63 3.08
CA ALA A 59 8.69 11.00 2.58
C ALA A 59 8.62 11.19 1.07
N PRO A 60 9.24 12.24 0.51
CA PRO A 60 9.11 12.54 -0.93
C PRO A 60 10.01 11.64 -1.78
N GLN A 61 9.81 10.34 -1.74
CA GLN A 61 10.68 9.36 -2.38
C GLN A 61 9.97 8.43 -3.38
N ASP A 62 8.64 8.36 -3.36
CA ASP A 62 7.91 7.55 -4.32
C ASP A 62 7.36 8.42 -5.44
N PHE A 63 8.20 8.63 -6.46
CA PHE A 63 7.82 9.42 -7.63
C PHE A 63 6.56 8.90 -8.31
N THR A 64 6.38 7.58 -8.35
CA THR A 64 5.22 6.98 -9.00
C THR A 64 3.92 7.44 -8.34
N ILE A 65 3.86 7.36 -7.02
CA ILE A 65 2.68 7.79 -6.26
C ILE A 65 2.50 9.31 -6.36
N ASP A 66 3.57 10.07 -6.10
CA ASP A 66 3.49 11.53 -6.07
C ASP A 66 3.06 12.09 -7.43
N HIS A 67 3.65 11.58 -8.50
CA HIS A 67 3.44 12.12 -9.84
C HIS A 67 2.14 11.64 -10.50
N HIS A 68 1.85 10.33 -10.37
CA HIS A 68 0.74 9.72 -11.12
C HIS A 68 -0.57 9.67 -10.35
N ALA A 69 -0.53 9.65 -9.04
CA ALA A 69 -1.74 9.51 -8.24
C ALA A 69 -2.10 10.77 -7.47
N GLU A 70 -1.21 11.26 -6.60
CA GLU A 70 -1.52 12.43 -5.76
C GLU A 70 -1.77 13.67 -6.60
N ALA A 71 -0.96 13.88 -7.64
CA ALA A 71 -1.12 15.02 -8.55
C ALA A 71 -2.43 14.96 -9.35
N ARG A 72 -3.02 13.78 -9.51
CA ARG A 72 -4.25 13.57 -10.30
C ARG A 72 -5.47 13.23 -9.45
N ASP A 73 -5.32 13.23 -8.15
CA ASP A 73 -6.41 12.98 -7.22
C ASP A 73 -7.09 11.62 -7.43
N ILE A 74 -6.30 10.58 -7.67
CA ILE A 74 -6.82 9.22 -7.80
C ILE A 74 -6.44 8.38 -6.57
N PRO A 75 -7.28 7.39 -6.21
CA PRO A 75 -6.95 6.48 -5.09
C PRO A 75 -5.62 5.76 -5.33
N HIS A 76 -4.80 5.69 -4.28
CA HIS A 76 -3.45 5.16 -4.43
C HIS A 76 -2.90 4.63 -3.12
N VAL A 77 -1.94 3.70 -3.22
CA VAL A 77 -1.24 3.15 -2.08
C VAL A 77 0.10 2.57 -2.52
N GLY A 78 1.10 2.66 -1.66
CA GLY A 78 2.36 1.95 -1.83
C GLY A 78 2.35 0.69 -0.97
N ILE A 79 2.76 -0.44 -1.55
CA ILE A 79 2.88 -1.71 -0.85
C ILE A 79 4.33 -2.15 -0.90
N GLU A 80 4.88 -2.49 0.26
CA GLU A 80 6.23 -3.01 0.41
C GLU A 80 6.16 -4.43 0.97
N VAL A 81 6.74 -5.40 0.26
CA VAL A 81 6.76 -6.80 0.68
C VAL A 81 8.17 -7.16 1.13
N ARG A 82 8.33 -7.72 2.34
CA ARG A 82 9.64 -8.15 2.80
C ARG A 82 10.12 -9.33 1.95
N GLN A 83 11.34 -9.26 1.44
CA GLN A 83 11.85 -10.15 0.40
C GLN A 83 11.87 -11.63 0.79
N ASP A 84 12.04 -11.95 2.07
CA ASP A 84 12.04 -13.34 2.53
C ASP A 84 10.67 -14.03 2.34
N LEU A 85 9.59 -13.24 2.31
CA LEU A 85 8.23 -13.77 2.08
C LEU A 85 8.00 -14.22 0.64
N ILE A 86 8.76 -13.67 -0.29
CA ILE A 86 8.63 -13.96 -1.72
C ILE A 86 9.92 -14.56 -2.29
N HIS A 87 10.73 -15.15 -1.43
CA HIS A 87 11.98 -15.79 -1.80
C HIS A 87 11.75 -17.15 -2.49
N HIS A 88 10.64 -17.82 -2.17
CA HIS A 88 10.24 -19.10 -2.78
C HIS A 88 8.89 -18.98 -3.47
N ALA A 89 8.63 -19.87 -4.41
CA ALA A 89 7.40 -19.88 -5.20
C ALA A 89 6.14 -19.94 -4.33
N ASP A 90 6.17 -20.71 -3.24
CA ASP A 90 5.02 -20.82 -2.33
C ASP A 90 4.67 -19.47 -1.70
N GLY A 91 5.68 -18.71 -1.29
CA GLY A 91 5.49 -17.39 -0.72
C GLY A 91 4.92 -16.40 -1.73
N VAL A 92 5.43 -16.45 -2.97
CA VAL A 92 4.93 -15.62 -4.07
C VAL A 92 3.45 -15.92 -4.33
N GLN A 93 3.09 -17.19 -4.39
CA GLN A 93 1.70 -17.61 -4.63
C GLN A 93 0.79 -17.19 -3.50
N LYS A 94 1.25 -17.29 -2.25
CA LYS A 94 0.49 -16.88 -1.08
C LYS A 94 0.18 -15.39 -1.10
N VAL A 95 1.20 -14.56 -1.33
CA VAL A 95 1.04 -13.11 -1.41
C VAL A 95 0.12 -12.74 -2.57
N ALA A 96 0.37 -13.32 -3.75
CA ALA A 96 -0.44 -13.06 -4.93
C ALA A 96 -1.91 -13.44 -4.71
N ALA A 97 -2.18 -14.58 -4.07
CA ALA A 97 -3.55 -15.03 -3.81
C ALA A 97 -4.29 -14.08 -2.86
N VAL A 98 -3.61 -13.60 -1.81
CA VAL A 98 -4.18 -12.65 -0.87
C VAL A 98 -4.51 -11.34 -1.58
N MET A 99 -3.57 -10.81 -2.34
CA MET A 99 -3.76 -9.57 -3.10
C MET A 99 -4.91 -9.70 -4.10
N HIS A 100 -4.90 -10.78 -4.89
CA HIS A 100 -5.93 -11.02 -5.89
C HIS A 100 -7.33 -11.07 -5.27
N ARG A 101 -7.45 -11.72 -4.13
CA ARG A 101 -8.73 -11.95 -3.47
C ARG A 101 -9.42 -10.65 -3.07
N PHE A 102 -8.71 -9.75 -2.43
CA PHE A 102 -9.33 -8.51 -1.99
C PHE A 102 -9.30 -7.40 -3.04
N MET A 103 -8.36 -7.42 -3.99
CA MET A 103 -8.33 -6.44 -5.08
C MET A 103 -9.59 -6.46 -5.93
N LYS A 104 -10.21 -7.61 -6.06
CA LYS A 104 -11.48 -7.72 -6.77
C LYS A 104 -12.58 -6.86 -6.16
N SER A 105 -12.55 -6.65 -4.86
CA SER A 105 -13.58 -5.89 -4.15
C SER A 105 -13.20 -4.42 -3.95
N LEU A 106 -11.98 -4.02 -4.29
CA LEU A 106 -11.49 -2.66 -4.04
C LEU A 106 -12.37 -1.56 -4.64
N PRO A 107 -12.79 -1.65 -5.92
CA PRO A 107 -13.57 -0.56 -6.51
C PRO A 107 -14.87 -0.27 -5.76
N ALA A 108 -15.49 -1.29 -5.18
CA ALA A 108 -16.71 -1.12 -4.39
C ALA A 108 -16.44 -0.57 -2.98
N ARG A 109 -15.22 -0.72 -2.48
CA ARG A 109 -14.83 -0.32 -1.12
C ARG A 109 -14.23 1.07 -1.06
N ILE A 110 -13.76 1.59 -2.19
CA ILE A 110 -13.09 2.88 -2.29
C ILE A 110 -13.88 3.76 -3.24
N GLU A 111 -14.47 4.82 -2.69
CA GLU A 111 -15.26 5.76 -3.47
C GLU A 111 -14.44 6.99 -3.81
N PRO A 112 -14.12 7.24 -5.09
CA PRO A 112 -13.35 8.42 -5.50
C PRO A 112 -13.94 9.75 -5.01
N THR A 113 -15.27 9.83 -4.96
CA THR A 113 -15.97 11.03 -4.52
C THR A 113 -15.63 11.40 -3.07
N LYS A 114 -15.58 10.40 -2.19
CA LYS A 114 -15.22 10.61 -0.79
C LYS A 114 -13.77 11.07 -0.66
N LEU A 115 -12.89 10.49 -1.46
CA LEU A 115 -11.48 10.84 -1.45
C LEU A 115 -11.29 12.29 -1.91
N ARG A 116 -11.95 12.68 -2.97
CA ARG A 116 -11.92 14.06 -3.47
C ARG A 116 -12.41 15.06 -2.43
N GLY A 117 -13.48 14.73 -1.74
CA GLY A 117 -14.00 15.59 -0.68
C GLY A 117 -12.98 15.83 0.41
N LYS A 118 -12.25 14.81 0.83
CA LYS A 118 -11.21 14.94 1.84
C LYS A 118 -10.04 15.79 1.35
N GLN A 119 -9.60 15.58 0.12
CA GLN A 119 -8.49 16.34 -0.45
C GLN A 119 -8.88 17.80 -0.68
N GLY A 120 -10.09 18.05 -1.13
CA GLY A 120 -10.61 19.39 -1.24
C GLY A 120 -10.60 20.14 0.08
N GLY A 121 -10.93 19.47 1.19
CA GLY A 121 -10.86 20.03 2.53
C GLY A 121 -9.45 20.41 2.95
N LYS A 122 -8.44 19.68 2.50
CA LYS A 122 -7.04 19.97 2.80
C LYS A 122 -6.54 21.22 2.09
N THR A 123 -7.02 21.48 0.90
CA THR A 123 -6.54 22.59 0.08
C THR A 123 -7.28 23.89 0.39
N ALA A 124 -8.37 23.79 1.10
CA ALA A 124 -9.11 24.96 1.53
C ALA A 124 -8.47 25.59 2.74
#